data_14762b82a091657d2cd7dda6b19d1240
#
_entry.id   14762b82a091657d2cd7dda6b19d1240
#
_cell.length_a   1.000
_cell.length_b   1.000
_cell.length_c   1.000
_cell.angle_alpha   90.00
_cell.angle_beta   90.00
_cell.angle_gamma   90.00
#
_symmetry.space_group_name_H-M   'P 1'
#
loop_
_entity.id
_entity.type
_entity.pdbx_description
1 polymer ?
#
loop_
_entity_poly.entity_id
_entity_poly.type
_entity_poly.pdbx_seq_one_letter_code
_entity_poly.pdbx_strand_id
1 'polypeptide(L)'
;RLEGGIVFAHNARFDMGVLASAIDTYQLPDIHFRYGDTVVLSRKLWADLPNHKLNTVAEELGFTFNHHQELDDARACEYIVRSAIEKTGAPDAEALMKMTGQQLKRFAIKRGAKRLLAP
;
A
#
# COMPACT_ATOMS: atom_id res chain seq x y z
N ARG A 1 -12.42 -2.67 -2.39
CA ARG A 1 -13.19 -1.48 -2.08
C ARG A 1 -12.31 -0.43 -1.42
N LEU A 2 -12.34 0.80 -1.92
CA LEU A 2 -11.42 1.85 -1.45
C LEU A 2 -11.99 2.66 -0.31
N GLU A 3 -13.25 3.06 -0.41
CA GLU A 3 -13.84 3.96 0.57
C GLU A 3 -14.04 3.27 1.90
N GLY A 4 -13.52 3.88 2.97
CA GLY A 4 -13.65 3.36 4.32
C GLY A 4 -12.73 2.21 4.66
N GLY A 5 -12.01 1.67 3.68
CA GLY A 5 -11.10 0.56 3.92
C GLY A 5 -9.66 1.01 4.12
N ILE A 6 -8.78 0.03 4.30
CA ILE A 6 -7.35 0.28 4.37
C ILE A 6 -6.72 -0.28 3.10
N VAL A 7 -5.97 0.57 2.40
CA VAL A 7 -5.32 0.22 1.16
C VAL A 7 -3.81 0.18 1.40
N PHE A 8 -3.14 -0.80 0.81
CA PHE A 8 -1.69 -0.86 0.85
C PHE A 8 -1.13 -0.73 -0.56
N ALA A 9 -0.03 -0.03 -0.67
CA ALA A 9 0.67 0.11 -1.91
C ALA A 9 2.17 0.05 -1.65
N HIS A 10 2.93 -0.37 -2.64
CA HIS A 10 4.38 -0.40 -2.53
C HIS A 10 4.90 0.93 -3.06
N ASN A 11 5.44 1.76 -2.16
CA ASN A 11 5.76 3.16 -2.46
C ASN A 11 4.46 3.96 -2.61
N ALA A 12 3.66 3.94 -1.56
CA ALA A 12 2.29 4.48 -1.58
C ALA A 12 2.23 5.95 -1.96
N ARG A 13 3.25 6.73 -1.60
CA ARG A 13 3.23 8.17 -1.90
C ARG A 13 3.11 8.43 -3.40
N PHE A 14 3.81 7.63 -4.21
CA PHE A 14 3.74 7.76 -5.65
C PHE A 14 2.34 7.39 -6.16
N ASP A 15 1.82 6.25 -5.71
CA ASP A 15 0.53 5.75 -6.16
C ASP A 15 -0.61 6.70 -5.77
N MET A 16 -0.52 7.30 -4.57
CA MET A 16 -1.55 8.24 -4.13
C MET A 16 -1.51 9.52 -4.98
N GLY A 17 -0.31 9.94 -5.41
CA GLY A 17 -0.19 11.09 -6.30
C GLY A 17 -0.82 10.84 -7.65
N VAL A 18 -0.62 9.65 -8.20
CA VAL A 18 -1.23 9.28 -9.48
C VAL A 18 -2.75 9.24 -9.35
N LEU A 19 -3.27 8.67 -8.28
CA LEU A 19 -4.70 8.59 -8.05
C LEU A 19 -5.31 9.98 -7.90
N ALA A 20 -4.65 10.86 -7.15
CA ALA A 20 -5.14 12.24 -6.98
C ALA A 20 -5.23 12.96 -8.32
N SER A 21 -4.22 12.79 -9.17
CA SER A 21 -4.23 13.39 -10.51
C SER A 21 -5.37 12.86 -11.36
N ALA A 22 -5.63 11.55 -11.27
CA ALA A 22 -6.71 10.93 -12.03
C ALA A 22 -8.07 11.46 -11.58
N ILE A 23 -8.27 11.62 -10.29
CA ILE A 23 -9.53 12.13 -9.77
C ILE A 23 -9.78 13.55 -10.29
N ASP A 24 -8.75 14.38 -10.27
CA ASP A 24 -8.87 15.76 -10.76
C ASP A 24 -9.10 15.79 -12.27
N THR A 25 -8.30 15.03 -13.02
CA THR A 25 -8.35 15.05 -14.49
C THR A 25 -9.69 14.54 -15.02
N TYR A 26 -10.21 13.48 -14.45
CA TYR A 26 -11.40 12.81 -14.96
C TYR A 26 -12.66 13.16 -14.20
N GLN A 27 -12.59 14.12 -13.28
CA GLN A 27 -13.76 14.57 -12.52
C GLN A 27 -14.43 13.43 -11.77
N LEU A 28 -13.63 12.54 -11.20
CA LEU A 28 -14.15 11.40 -10.47
C LEU A 28 -14.76 11.84 -9.13
N PRO A 29 -15.63 11.01 -8.54
CA PRO A 29 -16.21 11.34 -7.23
C PRO A 29 -15.14 11.49 -6.16
N ASP A 30 -15.44 12.24 -5.11
CA ASP A 30 -14.57 12.35 -3.96
C ASP A 30 -14.38 10.97 -3.34
N ILE A 31 -13.12 10.66 -2.99
CA ILE A 31 -12.74 9.36 -2.42
C ILE A 31 -11.90 9.61 -1.18
N HIS A 32 -12.14 8.84 -0.13
CA HIS A 32 -11.26 8.89 1.03
C HIS A 32 -11.07 7.50 1.61
N PHE A 33 -9.88 7.24 2.11
CA PHE A 33 -9.53 5.97 2.75
C PHE A 33 -8.21 6.16 3.50
N ARG A 34 -7.87 5.17 4.32
CA ARG A 34 -6.56 5.15 4.97
C ARG A 34 -5.64 4.23 4.17
N TYR A 35 -4.35 4.51 4.19
CA TYR A 35 -3.42 3.67 3.44
C TYR A 35 -2.11 3.49 4.19
N GLY A 36 -1.44 2.37 3.88
CA GLY A 36 -0.11 2.06 4.38
C GLY A 36 0.83 1.73 3.23
N ASP A 37 2.11 1.65 3.55
CA ASP A 37 3.15 1.45 2.55
C ASP A 37 3.90 0.14 2.83
N THR A 38 3.85 -0.78 1.87
CA THR A 38 4.53 -2.06 2.03
C THR A 38 6.05 -1.93 1.94
N VAL A 39 6.58 -0.87 1.35
CA VAL A 39 8.03 -0.61 1.40
C VAL A 39 8.46 -0.40 2.84
N VAL A 40 7.71 0.42 3.57
CA VAL A 40 8.03 0.69 4.98
C VAL A 40 7.91 -0.57 5.80
N LEU A 41 6.86 -1.35 5.58
CA LEU A 41 6.70 -2.63 6.26
C LEU A 41 7.88 -3.55 5.98
N SER A 42 8.30 -3.65 4.72
CA SER A 42 9.37 -4.57 4.35
C SER A 42 10.71 -4.16 4.95
N ARG A 43 10.97 -2.86 5.02
CA ARG A 43 12.20 -2.38 5.63
C ARG A 43 12.24 -2.70 7.12
N LYS A 44 11.10 -2.69 7.76
CA LYS A 44 11.00 -2.98 9.19
C LYS A 44 11.14 -4.46 9.48
N LEU A 45 10.46 -5.29 8.70
CA LEU A 45 10.33 -6.72 9.02
C LEU A 45 11.37 -7.60 8.33
N TRP A 46 11.89 -7.17 7.19
CA TRP A 46 12.86 -7.93 6.39
C TRP A 46 14.00 -7.04 5.98
N ALA A 47 14.68 -6.47 6.99
CA ALA A 47 15.70 -5.46 6.79
C ALA A 47 16.91 -5.95 5.98
N ASP A 48 17.17 -7.26 5.98
CA ASP A 48 18.35 -7.83 5.36
C ASP A 48 18.23 -8.08 3.87
N LEU A 49 17.09 -7.76 3.27
CA LEU A 49 16.91 -7.96 1.83
C LEU A 49 17.86 -7.05 1.05
N PRO A 50 18.33 -7.49 -0.13
CA PRO A 50 19.26 -6.69 -0.93
C PRO A 50 18.67 -5.35 -1.39
N ASN A 51 17.36 -5.30 -1.56
CA ASN A 51 16.63 -4.07 -1.78
C ASN A 51 15.18 -4.31 -1.40
N HIS A 52 14.37 -3.27 -1.47
CA HIS A 52 12.97 -3.37 -1.06
C HIS A 52 12.02 -3.04 -2.21
N LYS A 53 12.43 -3.37 -3.43
CA LYS A 53 11.55 -3.31 -4.57
C LYS A 53 10.45 -4.36 -4.43
N LEU A 54 9.30 -4.07 -5.02
CA LEU A 54 8.14 -4.95 -4.89
C LEU A 54 8.46 -6.39 -5.27
N ASN A 55 9.09 -6.58 -6.43
CA ASN A 55 9.40 -7.94 -6.90
C ASN A 55 10.40 -8.62 -5.97
N THR A 56 11.41 -7.90 -5.49
CA THR A 56 12.40 -8.50 -4.60
C THR A 56 11.75 -8.98 -3.30
N VAL A 57 10.99 -8.11 -2.67
CA VAL A 57 10.34 -8.46 -1.39
C VAL A 57 9.37 -9.61 -1.58
N ALA A 58 8.51 -9.51 -2.57
CA ALA A 58 7.47 -10.53 -2.76
C ALA A 58 8.08 -11.88 -3.10
N GLU A 59 9.08 -11.92 -3.98
CA GLU A 59 9.70 -13.18 -4.38
C GLU A 59 10.46 -13.83 -3.25
N GLU A 60 11.13 -13.02 -2.42
CA GLU A 60 11.81 -13.57 -1.25
C GLU A 60 10.84 -14.17 -0.26
N LEU A 61 9.60 -13.70 -0.25
CA LEU A 61 8.57 -14.24 0.62
C LEU A 61 7.82 -15.42 0.00
N GLY A 62 8.13 -15.75 -1.25
CA GLY A 62 7.54 -16.93 -1.90
C GLY A 62 6.50 -16.64 -2.96
N PHE A 63 6.29 -15.39 -3.31
CA PHE A 63 5.32 -15.02 -4.33
C PHE A 63 5.94 -15.19 -5.74
N THR A 64 5.17 -15.70 -6.68
CA THR A 64 5.63 -15.88 -8.05
C THR A 64 4.86 -14.94 -8.96
N PHE A 65 5.59 -14.07 -9.67
CA PHE A 65 4.97 -13.16 -10.63
C PHE A 65 4.65 -13.89 -11.94
N ASN A 66 3.50 -13.58 -12.49
CA ASN A 66 3.10 -14.05 -13.80
C ASN A 66 3.13 -12.86 -14.75
N HIS A 67 4.09 -12.84 -15.67
CA HIS A 67 4.35 -11.68 -16.54
C HIS A 67 3.17 -11.26 -17.39
N HIS A 68 2.15 -12.09 -17.50
CA HIS A 68 0.98 -11.78 -18.31
C HIS A 68 -0.22 -11.37 -17.50
N GLN A 69 -0.03 -11.14 -16.18
CA GLN A 69 -1.11 -10.77 -15.28
C GLN A 69 -0.94 -9.34 -14.81
N GLU A 70 -1.86 -8.47 -15.20
CA GLU A 70 -1.80 -7.05 -14.84
C GLU A 70 -2.02 -6.81 -13.35
N LEU A 71 -2.68 -7.77 -12.67
CA LEU A 71 -2.99 -7.61 -11.25
C LEU A 71 -1.90 -8.14 -10.33
N ASP A 72 -0.79 -8.62 -10.88
CA ASP A 72 0.23 -9.23 -10.04
C ASP A 72 0.87 -8.25 -9.06
N ASP A 73 1.00 -6.98 -9.45
CA ASP A 73 1.54 -6.00 -8.51
C ASP A 73 0.64 -5.84 -7.29
N ALA A 74 -0.67 -5.79 -7.50
CA ALA A 74 -1.63 -5.69 -6.40
C ALA A 74 -1.61 -6.96 -5.55
N ARG A 75 -1.52 -8.11 -6.20
CA ARG A 75 -1.45 -9.39 -5.48
C ARG A 75 -0.16 -9.50 -4.68
N ALA A 76 0.93 -9.00 -5.23
CA ALA A 76 2.21 -9.01 -4.53
C ALA A 76 2.15 -8.14 -3.28
N CYS A 77 1.53 -6.96 -3.35
CA CYS A 77 1.35 -6.12 -2.19
C CYS A 77 0.51 -6.82 -1.12
N GLU A 78 -0.58 -7.47 -1.54
CA GLU A 78 -1.41 -8.23 -0.61
C GLU A 78 -0.62 -9.34 0.05
N TYR A 79 0.18 -10.02 -0.74
CA TYR A 79 1.01 -11.12 -0.24
C TYR A 79 1.99 -10.63 0.82
N ILE A 80 2.59 -9.46 0.58
CA ILE A 80 3.51 -8.86 1.55
C ILE A 80 2.78 -8.54 2.85
N VAL A 81 1.60 -7.93 2.77
CA VAL A 81 0.82 -7.60 3.97
C VAL A 81 0.44 -8.86 4.73
N ARG A 82 0.00 -9.89 4.00
CA ARG A 82 -0.36 -11.16 4.63
C ARG A 82 0.83 -11.81 5.32
N SER A 83 1.99 -11.78 4.66
CA SER A 83 3.23 -12.31 5.24
C SER A 83 3.62 -11.53 6.49
N ALA A 84 3.43 -10.22 6.47
CA ALA A 84 3.72 -9.38 7.62
C ALA A 84 2.80 -9.71 8.79
N ILE A 85 1.53 -9.96 8.51
CA ILE A 85 0.58 -10.36 9.54
C ILE A 85 0.99 -11.69 10.15
N GLU A 86 1.38 -12.65 9.32
CA GLU A 86 1.83 -13.95 9.82
C GLU A 86 3.08 -13.83 10.67
N LYS A 87 4.03 -13.02 10.23
CA LYS A 87 5.30 -12.86 10.94
C LYS A 87 5.11 -12.19 12.30
N THR A 88 4.22 -11.21 12.39
CA THR A 88 4.03 -10.43 13.61
C THR A 88 2.95 -10.99 14.52
N GLY A 89 2.06 -11.83 13.99
CA GLY A 89 0.92 -12.30 14.74
C GLY A 89 -0.18 -11.26 14.91
N ALA A 90 -0.14 -10.19 14.14
CA ALA A 90 -1.15 -9.14 14.22
C ALA A 90 -2.53 -9.69 13.84
N PRO A 91 -3.59 -9.33 14.57
CA PRO A 91 -4.94 -9.80 14.24
C PRO A 91 -5.53 -9.14 12.99
N ASP A 92 -5.06 -7.94 12.65
CA ASP A 92 -5.55 -7.23 11.47
C ASP A 92 -4.50 -6.19 11.02
N ALA A 93 -4.84 -5.47 9.97
CA ALA A 93 -3.93 -4.49 9.38
C ALA A 93 -3.66 -3.31 10.33
N GLU A 94 -4.65 -2.89 11.07
CA GLU A 94 -4.47 -1.79 12.00
C GLU A 94 -3.47 -2.15 13.09
N ALA A 95 -3.61 -3.34 13.66
CA ALA A 95 -2.66 -3.81 14.66
C ALA A 95 -1.27 -3.98 14.07
N LEU A 96 -1.19 -4.48 12.82
CA LEU A 96 0.08 -4.61 12.12
C LEU A 96 0.80 -3.26 12.04
N MET A 97 0.09 -2.21 11.70
CA MET A 97 0.69 -0.89 11.59
C MET A 97 1.21 -0.39 12.93
N LYS A 98 0.44 -0.61 13.99
CA LYS A 98 0.88 -0.25 15.34
C LYS A 98 2.11 -1.03 15.77
N MET A 99 2.12 -2.33 15.51
CA MET A 99 3.22 -3.20 15.92
C MET A 99 4.51 -2.86 15.18
N THR A 100 4.42 -2.36 13.96
CA THR A 100 5.59 -2.02 13.16
C THR A 100 5.95 -0.54 13.23
N GLY A 101 5.18 0.25 13.98
CA GLY A 101 5.50 1.67 14.18
C GLY A 101 5.18 2.55 12.99
N GLN A 102 4.42 2.05 12.05
CA GLN A 102 4.00 2.84 10.90
C GLN A 102 2.60 3.39 11.14
N GLN A 103 2.42 4.67 10.89
CA GLN A 103 1.09 5.29 10.98
C GLN A 103 0.37 5.14 9.66
N LEU A 104 -0.92 4.79 9.74
CA LEU A 104 -1.79 4.85 8.57
C LEU A 104 -2.00 6.31 8.18
N LYS A 105 -1.87 6.59 6.90
CA LYS A 105 -2.11 7.92 6.38
C LYS A 105 -3.48 7.96 5.75
N ARG A 106 -4.02 9.15 5.62
CA ARG A 106 -5.33 9.35 5.03
C ARG A 106 -5.20 9.90 3.63
N PHE A 107 -5.86 9.24 2.70
CA PHE A 107 -6.06 9.78 1.37
C PHE A 107 -7.44 10.40 1.35
N ALA A 108 -7.52 11.69 1.06
CA ALA A 108 -8.78 12.36 0.88
C ALA A 108 -8.56 13.48 -0.13
N ILE A 109 -9.37 13.49 -1.18
CA ILE A 109 -9.28 14.53 -2.19
C ILE A 109 -10.68 14.88 -2.63
N LYS A 110 -10.94 16.16 -2.72
CA LYS A 110 -12.23 16.68 -3.16
C LYS A 110 -12.18 16.94 -4.65
N ARG A 111 -13.31 16.78 -5.31
CA ARG A 111 -13.43 17.12 -6.72
C ARG A 111 -12.99 18.56 -6.93
N GLY A 112 -12.13 18.79 -7.91
CA GLY A 112 -11.60 20.11 -8.20
C GLY A 112 -10.39 20.51 -7.36
N ALA A 113 -10.06 19.74 -6.32
CA ALA A 113 -8.85 19.98 -5.55
C ALA A 113 -7.66 19.42 -6.33
N LYS A 114 -6.50 20.02 -6.14
CA LYS A 114 -5.34 19.65 -6.95
C LYS A 114 -4.25 18.97 -6.15
N ARG A 115 -4.53 18.60 -4.93
CA ARG A 115 -3.54 17.96 -4.06
C ARG A 115 -4.24 17.14 -3.00
N LEU A 116 -3.48 16.25 -2.40
CA LEU A 116 -3.97 15.48 -1.27
C LEU A 116 -4.28 16.41 -0.11
N LEU A 117 -5.35 16.13 0.59
CA LEU A 117 -5.60 16.75 1.86
C LEU A 117 -4.63 16.14 2.88
N ALA A 118 -4.29 16.89 3.90
CA ALA A 118 -3.29 16.46 4.86
C ALA A 118 -3.61 15.10 5.46
N PRO A 119 -2.61 14.25 5.64
CA PRO A 119 -2.81 13.02 6.37
C PRO A 119 -3.00 13.27 7.85
#